data_7d39b72d5277060b5075d8eaf15af743
#
_entry.id   7d39b72d5277060b5075d8eaf15af743
#
_cell.length_a   1.000
_cell.length_b   1.000
_cell.length_c   1.000
_cell.angle_alpha   90.00
_cell.angle_beta   90.00
_cell.angle_gamma   90.00
#
_symmetry.space_group_name_H-M   'P 1'
#
loop_
_entity.id
_entity.type
_entity.pdbx_description
1 polymer ?
#
loop_
_entity_poly.entity_id
_entity_poly.type
_entity_poly.pdbx_seq_one_letter_code
_entity_poly.pdbx_strand_id
1 'polypeptide(L)'
;MLFRSLPGEIQLDVLDAAKKRDAAELKDKLAKYEAALPVSDDLAKYRTALLGGNAESGRKIFREKAQTECLRCHKCETGDSVVGPELTHIGATKDRAYLLESIIWPSKKIAEGFETVVLTLANGDIIAGTLAGPDATNLRLKVLDAQGKPQEQTVPLAQIKERQAAPSPMLPGMGEMLTRSELRDVIEYLATRK
;
A
#
# COMPACT_ATOMS: atom_id res chain seq x y z
N MET A 1 27.22 13.96 -5.17
CA MET A 1 26.12 14.89 -5.43
C MET A 1 25.36 14.64 -6.74
N LEU A 2 25.91 13.88 -7.69
CA LEU A 2 25.37 13.76 -9.06
C LEU A 2 23.88 13.33 -9.14
N PHE A 3 23.47 12.31 -8.42
CA PHE A 3 22.11 11.76 -8.55
C PHE A 3 21.01 12.62 -7.89
N ARG A 4 21.33 13.41 -6.87
CA ARG A 4 20.33 14.26 -6.16
C ARG A 4 19.98 15.54 -6.91
N SER A 5 20.84 15.99 -7.84
CA SER A 5 20.59 17.20 -8.63
C SER A 5 19.81 16.92 -9.92
N LEU A 6 19.49 15.66 -10.20
CA LEU A 6 18.69 15.29 -11.36
C LEU A 6 17.20 15.61 -11.12
N PRO A 7 16.46 15.98 -12.19
CA PRO A 7 15.00 16.04 -12.13
C PRO A 7 14.41 14.73 -11.57
N GLY A 8 13.41 14.84 -10.71
CA GLY A 8 12.83 13.69 -10.02
C GLY A 8 12.29 12.62 -10.97
N GLU A 9 11.79 13.04 -12.13
CA GLU A 9 11.20 12.20 -13.17
C GLU A 9 12.18 11.19 -13.77
N ILE A 10 13.46 11.55 -13.87
CA ILE A 10 14.50 10.70 -14.48
C ILE A 10 15.47 10.11 -13.48
N GLN A 11 15.37 10.51 -12.20
CA GLN A 11 16.34 10.14 -11.17
C GLN A 11 16.45 8.62 -11.00
N LEU A 12 15.33 7.92 -10.97
CA LEU A 12 15.31 6.46 -10.84
C LEU A 12 15.93 5.77 -12.06
N ASP A 13 15.61 6.23 -13.26
CA ASP A 13 16.14 5.64 -14.50
C ASP A 13 17.65 5.77 -14.60
N VAL A 14 18.19 6.93 -14.18
CA VAL A 14 19.65 7.13 -14.13
C VAL A 14 20.31 6.25 -13.07
N LEU A 15 19.71 6.10 -11.90
CA LEU A 15 20.19 5.20 -10.86
C LEU A 15 20.18 3.74 -11.34
N ASP A 16 19.12 3.29 -11.97
CA ASP A 16 18.99 1.93 -12.49
C ASP A 16 19.95 1.67 -13.67
N ALA A 17 20.15 2.65 -14.54
CA ALA A 17 21.16 2.57 -15.60
C ALA A 17 22.58 2.52 -15.04
N ALA A 18 22.88 3.29 -13.99
CA ALA A 18 24.18 3.26 -13.33
C ALA A 18 24.45 1.92 -12.66
N LYS A 19 23.45 1.29 -12.03
CA LYS A 19 23.55 -0.03 -11.41
C LYS A 19 23.88 -1.15 -12.39
N LYS A 20 23.41 -1.05 -13.62
CA LYS A 20 23.64 -2.04 -14.67
C LYS A 20 25.04 -1.97 -15.29
N ARG A 21 25.79 -0.91 -15.03
CA ARG A 21 27.13 -0.71 -15.59
C ARG A 21 28.20 -1.19 -14.63
N ASP A 22 29.11 -2.02 -15.13
CA ASP A 22 30.25 -2.53 -14.35
C ASP A 22 31.43 -1.55 -14.40
N ALA A 23 31.25 -0.35 -13.82
CA ALA A 23 32.25 0.68 -13.72
C ALA A 23 32.49 1.02 -12.24
N ALA A 24 33.73 0.87 -11.77
CA ALA A 24 34.08 1.09 -10.36
C ALA A 24 33.70 2.49 -9.85
N GLU A 25 33.89 3.53 -10.69
CA GLU A 25 33.50 4.91 -10.36
C GLU A 25 32.01 5.07 -10.15
N LEU A 26 31.17 4.39 -10.95
CA LEU A 26 29.71 4.44 -10.78
C LEU A 26 29.26 3.69 -9.53
N LYS A 27 29.89 2.55 -9.22
CA LYS A 27 29.64 1.80 -7.98
C LYS A 27 29.95 2.65 -6.74
N ASP A 28 31.08 3.35 -6.73
CA ASP A 28 31.47 4.26 -5.65
C ASP A 28 30.45 5.42 -5.50
N LYS A 29 30.04 6.04 -6.63
CA LYS A 29 29.04 7.10 -6.60
C LYS A 29 27.69 6.62 -6.12
N LEU A 30 27.24 5.41 -6.49
CA LEU A 30 26.01 4.81 -6.01
C LEU A 30 26.06 4.52 -4.52
N ALA A 31 27.17 3.93 -4.03
CA ALA A 31 27.36 3.65 -2.61
C ALA A 31 27.32 4.95 -1.78
N LYS A 32 27.99 6.01 -2.23
CA LYS A 32 27.94 7.34 -1.59
C LYS A 32 26.54 7.96 -1.61
N TYR A 33 25.78 7.77 -2.70
CA TYR A 33 24.40 8.22 -2.76
C TYR A 33 23.53 7.48 -1.75
N GLU A 34 23.62 6.16 -1.69
CA GLU A 34 22.83 5.32 -0.78
C GLU A 34 23.19 5.59 0.69
N ALA A 35 24.49 5.71 1.00
CA ALA A 35 24.97 6.04 2.36
C ALA A 35 24.55 7.45 2.82
N ALA A 36 24.28 8.35 1.89
CA ALA A 36 23.84 9.72 2.19
C ALA A 36 22.31 9.85 2.30
N LEU A 37 21.54 8.77 2.13
CA LEU A 37 20.09 8.80 2.37
C LEU A 37 19.83 9.03 3.87
N PRO A 38 18.82 9.85 4.23
CA PRO A 38 18.52 10.11 5.63
C PRO A 38 18.12 8.82 6.36
N VAL A 39 18.82 8.47 7.42
CA VAL A 39 18.52 7.31 8.26
C VAL A 39 17.19 7.49 9.01
N SER A 40 16.82 8.75 9.30
CA SER A 40 15.55 9.11 9.96
C SER A 40 14.33 9.05 9.04
N ASP A 41 14.51 8.82 7.74
CA ASP A 41 13.43 8.71 6.76
C ASP A 41 13.39 7.29 6.19
N ASP A 42 12.57 6.44 6.77
CA ASP A 42 12.40 5.05 6.36
C ASP A 42 11.94 4.90 4.90
N LEU A 43 11.35 5.96 4.32
CA LEU A 43 10.93 6.00 2.93
C LEU A 43 12.01 6.56 1.98
N ALA A 44 13.15 7.02 2.50
CA ALA A 44 14.19 7.68 1.70
C ALA A 44 14.62 6.87 0.47
N LYS A 45 14.78 5.55 0.63
CA LYS A 45 15.16 4.63 -0.46
C LYS A 45 14.08 4.47 -1.54
N TYR A 46 12.83 4.83 -1.25
CA TYR A 46 11.70 4.70 -2.17
C TYR A 46 11.30 6.04 -2.83
N ARG A 47 11.81 7.19 -2.34
CA ARG A 47 11.39 8.52 -2.83
C ARG A 47 11.63 8.75 -4.32
N THR A 48 12.59 8.06 -4.91
CA THR A 48 12.83 8.08 -6.37
C THR A 48 11.69 7.44 -7.19
N ALA A 49 10.77 6.73 -6.53
CA ALA A 49 9.56 6.18 -7.16
C ALA A 49 8.37 7.16 -7.19
N LEU A 50 8.54 8.41 -6.73
CA LEU A 50 7.42 9.36 -6.67
C LEU A 50 7.05 9.96 -8.02
N LEU A 51 8.00 10.08 -8.96
CA LEU A 51 7.82 10.81 -10.23
C LEU A 51 8.35 10.01 -11.42
N GLY A 52 7.85 10.33 -12.61
CA GLY A 52 8.34 9.78 -13.88
C GLY A 52 7.85 8.36 -14.19
N GLY A 53 6.78 7.90 -13.56
CA GLY A 53 6.18 6.60 -13.82
C GLY A 53 5.33 6.56 -15.09
N ASN A 54 5.02 5.34 -15.52
CA ASN A 54 4.11 5.06 -16.62
C ASN A 54 2.77 4.55 -16.06
N ALA A 55 1.70 5.32 -16.26
CA ALA A 55 0.38 4.99 -15.71
C ALA A 55 -0.23 3.72 -16.32
N GLU A 56 0.05 3.42 -17.59
CA GLU A 56 -0.47 2.20 -18.24
C GLU A 56 0.23 0.95 -17.70
N SER A 57 1.56 0.99 -17.57
CA SER A 57 2.33 -0.05 -16.91
C SER A 57 1.87 -0.26 -15.47
N GLY A 58 1.67 0.84 -14.73
CA GLY A 58 1.16 0.80 -13.37
C GLY A 58 -0.22 0.18 -13.26
N ARG A 59 -1.12 0.50 -14.20
CA ARG A 59 -2.45 -0.12 -14.30
C ARG A 59 -2.35 -1.63 -14.49
N LYS A 60 -1.46 -2.07 -15.38
CA LYS A 60 -1.24 -3.51 -15.61
C LYS A 60 -0.71 -4.20 -14.36
N ILE A 61 0.31 -3.64 -13.70
CA ILE A 61 0.87 -4.18 -12.46
C ILE A 61 -0.22 -4.26 -11.38
N PHE A 62 -0.98 -3.19 -11.16
CA PHE A 62 -2.06 -3.12 -10.17
C PHE A 62 -3.12 -4.20 -10.39
N ARG A 63 -3.43 -4.54 -11.64
CA ARG A 63 -4.49 -5.48 -12.01
C ARG A 63 -4.04 -6.94 -12.10
N GLU A 64 -2.80 -7.18 -12.52
CA GLU A 64 -2.38 -8.49 -13.00
C GLU A 64 -1.22 -9.09 -12.19
N LYS A 65 -0.52 -8.29 -11.36
CA LYS A 65 0.64 -8.81 -10.62
C LYS A 65 0.20 -9.68 -9.45
N ALA A 66 0.39 -11.02 -9.61
CA ALA A 66 -0.05 -12.02 -8.66
C ALA A 66 0.55 -11.88 -7.24
N GLN A 67 1.75 -11.28 -7.10
CA GLN A 67 2.40 -11.12 -5.80
C GLN A 67 1.75 -10.02 -4.96
N THR A 68 1.11 -9.03 -5.58
CA THR A 68 0.53 -7.89 -4.87
C THR A 68 -0.99 -7.94 -4.78
N GLU A 69 -1.67 -8.59 -5.74
CA GLU A 69 -3.12 -8.83 -5.77
C GLU A 69 -3.98 -7.63 -5.35
N CYS A 70 -3.63 -6.41 -5.81
CA CYS A 70 -4.26 -5.16 -5.34
C CYS A 70 -5.80 -5.19 -5.46
N LEU A 71 -6.33 -5.75 -6.57
CA LEU A 71 -7.77 -5.87 -6.82
C LEU A 71 -8.50 -6.85 -5.90
N ARG A 72 -7.77 -7.69 -5.16
CA ARG A 72 -8.39 -8.58 -4.17
C ARG A 72 -9.03 -7.77 -3.03
N CYS A 73 -8.43 -6.63 -2.69
CA CYS A 73 -8.87 -5.80 -1.58
C CYS A 73 -9.42 -4.44 -2.03
N HIS A 74 -8.96 -3.91 -3.16
CA HIS A 74 -9.31 -2.58 -3.61
C HIS A 74 -10.17 -2.62 -4.88
N LYS A 75 -11.23 -1.81 -4.89
CA LYS A 75 -11.91 -1.43 -6.12
C LYS A 75 -11.16 -0.27 -6.76
N CYS A 76 -10.86 -0.37 -8.06
CA CYS A 76 -10.29 0.72 -8.86
C CYS A 76 -10.77 0.58 -10.30
N GLU A 77 -11.64 1.45 -10.76
CA GLU A 77 -12.39 1.41 -12.04
C GLU A 77 -13.33 0.19 -12.15
N THR A 78 -12.86 -0.98 -11.78
CA THR A 78 -13.58 -2.26 -11.79
C THR A 78 -13.32 -3.00 -10.49
N GLY A 79 -14.08 -4.06 -10.27
CA GLY A 79 -14.04 -4.83 -9.03
C GLY A 79 -15.11 -4.36 -8.04
N ASP A 80 -15.39 -5.19 -7.07
CA ASP A 80 -16.44 -5.01 -6.08
C ASP A 80 -15.93 -5.25 -4.64
N SER A 81 -14.61 -5.36 -4.48
CA SER A 81 -14.04 -5.55 -3.15
C SER A 81 -14.28 -4.32 -2.28
N VAL A 82 -14.63 -4.59 -1.02
CA VAL A 82 -14.92 -3.59 0.02
C VAL A 82 -14.01 -3.74 1.24
N VAL A 83 -12.98 -4.59 1.15
CA VAL A 83 -12.03 -4.83 2.25
C VAL A 83 -11.08 -3.66 2.42
N GLY A 84 -10.61 -3.08 1.31
CA GLY A 84 -9.85 -1.84 1.27
C GLY A 84 -10.66 -0.68 0.69
N PRO A 85 -10.18 0.57 0.84
CA PRO A 85 -10.83 1.73 0.25
C PRO A 85 -10.90 1.65 -1.27
N GLU A 86 -11.96 2.22 -1.84
CA GLU A 86 -12.06 2.42 -3.29
C GLU A 86 -11.00 3.42 -3.75
N LEU A 87 -10.27 3.08 -4.82
CA LEU A 87 -9.16 3.86 -5.36
C LEU A 87 -9.47 4.54 -6.70
N THR A 88 -10.71 4.43 -7.21
CA THR A 88 -11.11 4.97 -8.53
C THR A 88 -10.81 6.47 -8.66
N HIS A 89 -10.91 7.23 -7.57
CA HIS A 89 -10.66 8.67 -7.52
C HIS A 89 -9.60 9.08 -6.50
N ILE A 90 -8.71 8.17 -6.15
CA ILE A 90 -7.74 8.38 -5.06
C ILE A 90 -6.78 9.54 -5.34
N GLY A 91 -6.36 9.73 -6.58
CA GLY A 91 -5.46 10.81 -7.00
C GLY A 91 -6.09 12.20 -6.99
N ALA A 92 -7.43 12.32 -6.82
CA ALA A 92 -8.08 13.60 -6.59
C ALA A 92 -7.90 14.11 -5.15
N THR A 93 -7.66 13.19 -4.19
CA THR A 93 -7.66 13.51 -2.75
C THR A 93 -6.33 13.22 -2.05
N LYS A 94 -5.47 12.40 -2.64
CA LYS A 94 -4.20 11.98 -2.07
C LYS A 94 -3.05 12.26 -3.02
N ASP A 95 -1.95 12.75 -2.47
CA ASP A 95 -0.72 12.98 -3.22
C ASP A 95 0.13 11.70 -3.35
N ARG A 96 1.17 11.79 -4.15
CA ARG A 96 2.10 10.66 -4.41
C ARG A 96 2.85 10.21 -3.15
N ALA A 97 3.16 11.12 -2.24
CA ALA A 97 3.84 10.79 -0.99
C ALA A 97 2.94 9.96 -0.07
N TYR A 98 1.65 10.31 0.02
CA TYR A 98 0.65 9.51 0.73
C TYR A 98 0.50 8.11 0.11
N LEU A 99 0.43 8.02 -1.22
CA LEU A 99 0.31 6.73 -1.92
C LEU A 99 1.54 5.84 -1.67
N LEU A 100 2.74 6.42 -1.74
CA LEU A 100 3.99 5.72 -1.42
C LEU A 100 3.97 5.19 0.01
N GLU A 101 3.67 6.06 1.00
CA GLU A 101 3.64 5.68 2.41
C GLU A 101 2.62 4.57 2.66
N SER A 102 1.43 4.66 2.07
CA SER A 102 0.38 3.65 2.24
C SER A 102 0.76 2.29 1.66
N ILE A 103 1.51 2.24 0.56
CA ILE A 103 1.99 0.98 -0.03
C ILE A 103 3.12 0.37 0.81
N ILE A 104 4.06 1.18 1.29
CA ILE A 104 5.24 0.71 2.03
C ILE A 104 4.91 0.40 3.49
N TRP A 105 4.08 1.24 4.12
CA TRP A 105 3.72 1.19 5.54
C TRP A 105 2.20 1.17 5.74
N PRO A 106 1.49 0.10 5.30
CA PRO A 106 0.03 0.08 5.26
C PRO A 106 -0.64 0.23 6.63
N SER A 107 0.07 -0.12 7.72
CA SER A 107 -0.44 0.03 9.08
C SER A 107 -0.10 1.37 9.74
N LYS A 108 0.72 2.22 9.10
CA LYS A 108 1.11 3.51 9.68
C LYS A 108 -0.05 4.50 9.73
N LYS A 109 -0.89 4.47 8.71
CA LYS A 109 -2.09 5.29 8.60
C LYS A 109 -3.19 4.55 7.87
N ILE A 110 -4.07 3.91 8.62
CA ILE A 110 -5.25 3.23 8.05
C ILE A 110 -6.29 4.28 7.67
N ALA A 111 -6.92 4.11 6.51
CA ALA A 111 -7.98 5.01 6.06
C ALA A 111 -9.20 4.92 6.99
N GLU A 112 -9.86 6.04 7.26
CA GLU A 112 -11.07 6.09 8.07
C GLU A 112 -12.14 5.14 7.54
N GLY A 113 -12.75 4.37 8.43
CA GLY A 113 -13.75 3.35 8.07
C GLY A 113 -13.15 2.03 7.56
N PHE A 114 -11.81 1.89 7.61
CA PHE A 114 -11.10 0.65 7.25
C PHE A 114 -10.22 0.11 8.39
N GLU A 115 -10.48 0.58 9.61
CA GLU A 115 -9.81 0.10 10.81
C GLU A 115 -10.09 -1.39 11.01
N THR A 116 -9.05 -2.16 11.27
CA THR A 116 -9.14 -3.59 11.53
C THR A 116 -9.17 -3.85 13.03
N VAL A 117 -10.00 -4.78 13.44
CA VAL A 117 -10.09 -5.22 14.83
C VAL A 117 -10.08 -6.74 14.93
N VAL A 118 -9.60 -7.21 16.07
CA VAL A 118 -9.77 -8.59 16.52
C VAL A 118 -10.73 -8.55 17.71
N LEU A 119 -11.81 -9.35 17.62
CA LEU A 119 -12.81 -9.54 18.66
C LEU A 119 -12.61 -10.90 19.30
N THR A 120 -12.56 -10.95 20.63
CA THR A 120 -12.71 -12.18 21.39
C THR A 120 -14.14 -12.22 21.93
N LEU A 121 -14.88 -13.25 21.58
CA LEU A 121 -16.26 -13.43 22.00
C LEU A 121 -16.34 -14.13 23.38
N ALA A 122 -17.49 -14.03 24.03
CA ALA A 122 -17.75 -14.66 25.33
C ALA A 122 -17.63 -16.20 25.31
N ASN A 123 -17.91 -16.82 24.15
CA ASN A 123 -17.74 -18.25 23.92
C ASN A 123 -16.28 -18.67 23.60
N GLY A 124 -15.36 -17.72 23.51
CA GLY A 124 -13.95 -17.96 23.19
C GLY A 124 -13.61 -17.87 21.71
N ASP A 125 -14.58 -17.68 20.82
CA ASP A 125 -14.30 -17.50 19.39
C ASP A 125 -13.55 -16.18 19.13
N ILE A 126 -12.72 -16.19 18.10
CA ILE A 126 -11.97 -15.01 17.65
C ILE A 126 -12.42 -14.64 16.25
N ILE A 127 -12.80 -13.38 16.05
CA ILE A 127 -13.19 -12.82 14.77
C ILE A 127 -12.28 -11.64 14.48
N ALA A 128 -11.66 -11.65 13.29
CA ALA A 128 -10.88 -10.51 12.79
C ALA A 128 -11.53 -9.94 11.54
N GLY A 129 -11.63 -8.62 11.44
CA GLY A 129 -12.22 -7.98 10.28
C GLY A 129 -12.06 -6.45 10.30
N THR A 130 -12.39 -5.84 9.18
CA THR A 130 -12.44 -4.38 9.02
C THR A 130 -13.79 -3.87 9.53
N LEU A 131 -13.78 -2.78 10.28
CA LEU A 131 -15.01 -2.18 10.78
C LEU A 131 -15.89 -1.69 9.63
N ALA A 132 -17.16 -2.12 9.63
CA ALA A 132 -18.20 -1.61 8.74
C ALA A 132 -19.12 -0.59 9.45
N GLY A 133 -18.80 -0.28 10.71
CA GLY A 133 -19.52 0.64 11.58
C GLY A 133 -20.33 -0.09 12.65
N PRO A 134 -20.56 0.55 13.80
CA PRO A 134 -21.47 0.07 14.81
C PRO A 134 -22.93 0.44 14.47
N ASP A 135 -23.86 -0.38 14.92
CA ASP A 135 -25.23 0.05 15.20
C ASP A 135 -25.45 0.09 16.71
N ALA A 136 -26.69 0.33 17.15
CA ALA A 136 -26.99 0.49 18.58
C ALA A 136 -26.71 -0.76 19.43
N THR A 137 -26.71 -1.95 18.83
CA THR A 137 -26.63 -3.25 19.55
C THR A 137 -25.57 -4.17 18.97
N ASN A 138 -25.05 -3.89 17.79
CA ASN A 138 -24.13 -4.77 17.08
C ASN A 138 -22.90 -4.01 16.56
N LEU A 139 -21.81 -4.76 16.36
CA LEU A 139 -20.66 -4.35 15.59
C LEU A 139 -20.67 -5.11 14.27
N ARG A 140 -20.62 -4.37 13.14
CA ARG A 140 -20.53 -4.97 11.82
C ARG A 140 -19.08 -4.97 11.36
N LEU A 141 -18.63 -6.13 10.86
CA LEU A 141 -17.29 -6.34 10.33
C LEU A 141 -17.39 -6.81 8.88
N LYS A 142 -16.49 -6.31 8.05
CA LYS A 142 -16.18 -6.89 6.75
C LYS A 142 -15.09 -7.93 6.95
N VAL A 143 -15.37 -9.17 6.60
CA VAL A 143 -14.46 -10.31 6.71
C VAL A 143 -14.31 -10.97 5.34
N LEU A 144 -13.23 -11.73 5.14
CA LEU A 144 -13.10 -12.60 3.96
C LEU A 144 -13.53 -14.00 4.35
N ASP A 145 -14.36 -14.65 3.51
CA ASP A 145 -14.67 -16.07 3.67
C ASP A 145 -13.48 -16.96 3.29
N ALA A 146 -13.65 -18.27 3.41
CA ALA A 146 -12.63 -19.25 3.09
C ALA A 146 -12.20 -19.22 1.60
N GLN A 147 -13.00 -18.64 0.72
CA GLN A 147 -12.73 -18.44 -0.70
C GLN A 147 -12.13 -17.04 -1.00
N GLY A 148 -11.93 -16.22 0.05
CA GLY A 148 -11.42 -14.85 -0.06
C GLY A 148 -12.45 -13.85 -0.56
N LYS A 149 -13.76 -14.15 -0.50
CA LYS A 149 -14.83 -13.23 -0.88
C LYS A 149 -15.21 -12.36 0.31
N PRO A 150 -15.41 -11.05 0.10
CA PRO A 150 -15.88 -10.16 1.15
C PRO A 150 -17.29 -10.55 1.63
N GLN A 151 -17.45 -10.63 2.94
CA GLN A 151 -18.74 -10.83 3.61
C GLN A 151 -18.89 -9.84 4.76
N GLU A 152 -20.13 -9.47 5.07
CA GLU A 152 -20.44 -8.69 6.27
C GLU A 152 -20.86 -9.64 7.38
N GLN A 153 -20.20 -9.55 8.53
CA GLN A 153 -20.53 -10.30 9.73
C GLN A 153 -21.00 -9.35 10.83
N THR A 154 -22.16 -9.63 11.40
CA THR A 154 -22.74 -8.87 12.50
C THR A 154 -22.47 -9.59 13.81
N VAL A 155 -21.87 -8.89 14.78
CA VAL A 155 -21.53 -9.40 16.11
C VAL A 155 -22.27 -8.58 17.15
N PRO A 156 -23.16 -9.19 17.98
CA PRO A 156 -23.81 -8.50 19.08
C PRO A 156 -22.80 -7.95 20.08
N LEU A 157 -22.91 -6.68 20.46
CA LEU A 157 -21.99 -6.04 21.42
C LEU A 157 -21.94 -6.80 22.74
N ALA A 158 -23.07 -7.38 23.19
CA ALA A 158 -23.14 -8.19 24.41
C ALA A 158 -22.31 -9.49 24.37
N GLN A 159 -21.94 -9.97 23.18
CA GLN A 159 -21.11 -11.16 23.01
C GLN A 159 -19.62 -10.84 22.94
N ILE A 160 -19.24 -9.57 22.82
CA ILE A 160 -17.85 -9.15 22.71
C ILE A 160 -17.25 -9.05 24.10
N LYS A 161 -16.31 -9.96 24.41
CA LYS A 161 -15.54 -9.95 25.64
C LYS A 161 -14.37 -8.97 25.57
N GLU A 162 -13.71 -8.91 24.42
CA GLU A 162 -12.55 -8.05 24.21
C GLU A 162 -12.49 -7.58 22.75
N ARG A 163 -12.03 -6.35 22.55
CA ARG A 163 -11.78 -5.76 21.25
C ARG A 163 -10.39 -5.15 21.22
N GLN A 164 -9.57 -5.58 20.27
CA GLN A 164 -8.22 -5.06 20.05
C GLN A 164 -8.10 -4.49 18.66
N ALA A 165 -7.38 -3.36 18.52
CA ALA A 165 -6.98 -2.86 17.20
C ALA A 165 -5.98 -3.82 16.56
N ALA A 166 -6.13 -4.05 15.27
CA ALA A 166 -5.23 -4.90 14.49
C ALA A 166 -4.52 -4.09 13.39
N PRO A 167 -3.37 -4.56 12.90
CA PRO A 167 -2.74 -3.99 11.72
C PRO A 167 -3.65 -3.99 10.50
N SER A 168 -3.30 -3.17 9.50
CA SER A 168 -3.98 -3.20 8.20
C SER A 168 -3.96 -4.60 7.59
N PRO A 169 -5.06 -5.06 6.94
CA PRO A 169 -5.07 -6.31 6.20
C PRO A 169 -4.26 -6.22 4.89
N MET A 170 -3.87 -5.03 4.46
CA MET A 170 -2.95 -4.86 3.35
C MET A 170 -1.59 -5.45 3.71
N LEU A 171 -1.06 -6.30 2.84
CA LEU A 171 0.17 -7.04 3.09
C LEU A 171 1.35 -6.10 3.39
N PRO A 172 2.09 -6.31 4.49
CA PRO A 172 3.37 -5.63 4.69
C PRO A 172 4.40 -6.14 3.67
N GLY A 173 5.43 -5.32 3.39
CA GLY A 173 6.50 -5.73 2.48
C GLY A 173 6.21 -5.53 0.99
N MET A 174 5.15 -4.83 0.62
CA MET A 174 4.86 -4.49 -0.78
C MET A 174 6.06 -3.83 -1.50
N GLY A 175 6.86 -3.04 -0.78
CA GLY A 175 8.08 -2.44 -1.33
C GLY A 175 9.18 -3.44 -1.68
N GLU A 176 9.09 -4.69 -1.22
CA GLU A 176 9.99 -5.79 -1.57
C GLU A 176 9.41 -6.67 -2.69
N MET A 177 8.07 -6.69 -2.82
CA MET A 177 7.35 -7.40 -3.87
C MET A 177 7.33 -6.63 -5.19
N LEU A 178 7.52 -5.32 -5.14
CA LEU A 178 7.61 -4.42 -6.29
C LEU A 178 9.05 -3.94 -6.46
N THR A 179 9.56 -3.98 -7.68
CA THR A 179 10.76 -3.20 -8.01
C THR A 179 10.46 -1.71 -7.84
N ARG A 180 11.49 -0.87 -7.68
CA ARG A 180 11.27 0.59 -7.58
C ARG A 180 10.59 1.17 -8.82
N SER A 181 10.90 0.65 -10.00
CA SER A 181 10.23 1.05 -11.24
C SER A 181 8.76 0.64 -11.27
N GLU A 182 8.43 -0.57 -10.84
CA GLU A 182 7.02 -1.01 -10.72
C GLU A 182 6.25 -0.19 -9.68
N LEU A 183 6.87 0.11 -8.53
CA LEU A 183 6.28 0.97 -7.50
C LEU A 183 6.01 2.37 -8.05
N ARG A 184 6.95 2.96 -8.80
CA ARG A 184 6.81 4.24 -9.49
C ARG A 184 5.62 4.24 -10.45
N ASP A 185 5.50 3.19 -11.24
CA ASP A 185 4.43 3.06 -12.22
C ASP A 185 3.06 2.91 -11.56
N VAL A 186 2.97 2.12 -10.48
CA VAL A 186 1.73 1.99 -9.68
C VAL A 186 1.35 3.33 -9.04
N ILE A 187 2.31 4.08 -8.48
CA ILE A 187 2.05 5.42 -7.92
C ILE A 187 1.56 6.37 -9.02
N GLU A 188 2.18 6.33 -10.21
CA GLU A 188 1.73 7.12 -11.36
C GLU A 188 0.29 6.80 -11.74
N TYR A 189 -0.03 5.52 -11.88
CA TYR A 189 -1.40 5.08 -12.17
C TYR A 189 -2.39 5.60 -11.15
N LEU A 190 -2.15 5.39 -9.87
CA LEU A 190 -3.06 5.83 -8.81
C LEU A 190 -3.18 7.36 -8.73
N ALA A 191 -2.08 8.10 -8.92
CA ALA A 191 -2.07 9.56 -8.91
C ALA A 191 -2.86 10.18 -10.08
N THR A 192 -3.04 9.45 -11.19
CA THR A 192 -3.87 9.86 -12.33
C THR A 192 -5.36 9.55 -12.15
N ARG A 193 -5.75 8.84 -11.10
CA ARG A 193 -7.16 8.54 -10.76
C ARG A 193 -7.84 9.76 -10.13
N LYS A 194 -8.52 10.56 -10.93
CA LYS A 194 -9.18 11.81 -10.53
C LYS A 194 -10.68 11.74 -10.76
#